data_9a330c926e5174819625e94386ba57e6
#
_entry.id   9a330c926e5174819625e94386ba57e6
#
_cell.length_a   1.000
_cell.length_b   1.000
_cell.length_c   1.000
_cell.angle_alpha   90.00
_cell.angle_beta   90.00
_cell.angle_gamma   90.00
#
_symmetry.space_group_name_H-M   'P 1'
#
loop_
_entity.id
_entity.type
_entity.pdbx_description
1 polymer ?
#
loop_
_entity_poly.entity_id
_entity_poly.type
_entity_poly.pdbx_seq_one_letter_code
_entity_poly.pdbx_strand_id
1 'polypeptide(L)'
;MSKKNLLSGRDKELQEMAEQYEAAKAENRTIYLDADDLADLADWYAVHHKYAMATEVVEYGLGIHPDNTALLVEQAYLFLDTQHKEQAKDILERIAEESSEVKVLKANLLLGEGKEEEAEAILDSIDDKDDLANIVDVSYMYIDMGFPEKALTWLTRGLEKYAEEEAYLAVTGDCYYAQGLFEKATFFFNKLIDKNPYSAPYWFGLARCYFDQQMFDKAIEACDYATVADDEFADAYLMKGHSFFQLGNEESAMENYLQAEKFHLVSHGFINTFIGLNKTSKGEWKEGYDYLEKAITAEDSHDFALPSLYANAALCLHKMGKKRKAHQYCKKAYDLAPEEIDPYLIEGRIYMEEGEYEKGVKRWAKALEYAPYADTWHEIGMCSMEIGQLSYAKLAFEHVKEMEPDFEGINE
;
A
#
# COMPACT_ATOMS: atom_id res chain seq x y z
N MET A 1 -8.05 -3.22 -8.09
CA MET A 1 -8.93 -2.03 -8.22
C MET A 1 -9.19 -1.76 -9.68
N SER A 2 -10.44 -1.67 -10.09
CA SER A 2 -10.73 -1.10 -11.41
C SER A 2 -10.49 0.42 -11.31
N LYS A 3 -9.49 0.95 -12.01
CA LYS A 3 -9.21 2.39 -12.06
C LYS A 3 -9.96 3.06 -13.22
N LYS A 4 -10.96 2.38 -13.76
CA LYS A 4 -11.70 2.75 -14.97
C LYS A 4 -12.35 4.13 -14.87
N ASN A 5 -12.87 4.46 -13.71
CA ASN A 5 -13.69 5.66 -13.49
C ASN A 5 -12.87 6.91 -13.13
N LEU A 6 -11.74 6.78 -12.46
CA LEU A 6 -10.79 7.89 -12.24
C LEU A 6 -10.29 8.51 -13.56
N LEU A 7 -10.33 7.73 -14.65
CA LEU A 7 -9.74 8.09 -15.92
C LEU A 7 -10.77 8.53 -16.97
N SER A 8 -12.07 8.41 -16.65
CA SER A 8 -13.14 8.65 -17.63
C SER A 8 -13.57 10.12 -17.75
N GLY A 9 -13.04 11.02 -16.94
CA GLY A 9 -13.53 12.42 -16.85
C GLY A 9 -14.92 12.54 -16.19
N ARG A 10 -15.48 11.42 -15.70
CA ARG A 10 -16.79 11.36 -15.01
C ARG A 10 -16.73 11.60 -13.50
N ASP A 11 -15.54 11.89 -12.96
CA ASP A 11 -15.36 11.99 -11.51
C ASP A 11 -16.34 12.95 -10.84
N LYS A 12 -16.54 14.14 -11.44
CA LYS A 12 -17.51 15.11 -10.93
C LYS A 12 -18.96 14.60 -11.01
N GLU A 13 -19.32 13.87 -12.07
CA GLU A 13 -20.66 13.26 -12.22
C GLU A 13 -20.88 12.19 -11.16
N LEU A 14 -19.86 11.35 -10.90
CA LEU A 14 -19.91 10.32 -9.88
C LEU A 14 -19.95 10.90 -8.47
N GLN A 15 -19.22 12.00 -8.21
CA GLN A 15 -19.32 12.73 -6.96
C GLN A 15 -20.72 13.28 -6.73
N GLU A 16 -21.33 13.94 -7.73
CA GLU A 16 -22.73 14.41 -7.65
C GLU A 16 -23.71 13.25 -7.41
N MET A 17 -23.45 12.08 -8.01
CA MET A 17 -24.25 10.86 -7.82
C MET A 17 -24.10 10.32 -6.39
N ALA A 18 -22.87 10.31 -5.85
CA ALA A 18 -22.58 9.91 -4.48
C ALA A 18 -23.33 10.79 -3.48
N GLU A 19 -23.29 12.12 -3.64
CA GLU A 19 -24.04 13.06 -2.80
C GLU A 19 -25.55 12.80 -2.84
N GLN A 20 -26.11 12.51 -4.03
CA GLN A 20 -27.53 12.18 -4.17
C GLN A 20 -27.89 10.85 -3.51
N TYR A 21 -27.01 9.83 -3.64
CA TYR A 21 -27.20 8.54 -3.01
C TYR A 21 -27.16 8.65 -1.47
N GLU A 22 -26.18 9.35 -0.93
CA GLU A 22 -26.05 9.58 0.51
C GLU A 22 -27.21 10.39 1.09
N ALA A 23 -27.67 11.44 0.38
CA ALA A 23 -28.83 12.22 0.78
C ALA A 23 -30.12 11.39 0.79
N ALA A 24 -30.35 10.57 -0.22
CA ALA A 24 -31.51 9.69 -0.29
C ALA A 24 -31.49 8.65 0.86
N LYS A 25 -30.32 8.09 1.16
CA LYS A 25 -30.09 7.16 2.27
C LYS A 25 -30.41 7.83 3.62
N ALA A 26 -29.88 9.03 3.87
CA ALA A 26 -30.11 9.78 5.11
C ALA A 26 -31.59 10.08 5.36
N GLU A 27 -32.37 10.26 4.29
CA GLU A 27 -33.82 10.49 4.34
C GLU A 27 -34.66 9.19 4.28
N ASN A 28 -34.01 8.02 4.30
CA ASN A 28 -34.68 6.70 4.08
C ASN A 28 -35.51 6.66 2.80
N ARG A 29 -35.09 7.35 1.75
CA ARG A 29 -35.71 7.30 0.41
C ARG A 29 -34.95 6.31 -0.46
N THR A 30 -35.68 5.59 -1.31
CA THR A 30 -35.08 4.81 -2.39
C THR A 30 -34.69 5.73 -3.54
N ILE A 31 -33.50 5.57 -4.08
CA ILE A 31 -33.06 6.18 -5.32
C ILE A 31 -32.96 5.08 -6.37
N TYR A 32 -33.50 5.30 -7.55
CA TYR A 32 -33.34 4.37 -8.65
C TYR A 32 -32.17 4.86 -9.53
N LEU A 33 -31.15 4.02 -9.62
CA LEU A 33 -30.03 4.15 -10.55
C LEU A 33 -29.98 2.86 -11.37
N ASP A 34 -29.50 2.94 -12.59
CA ASP A 34 -29.29 1.71 -13.37
C ASP A 34 -28.06 0.93 -12.84
N ALA A 35 -27.89 -0.28 -13.38
CA ALA A 35 -26.86 -1.18 -12.84
C ALA A 35 -25.43 -0.70 -13.14
N ASP A 36 -25.23 -0.07 -14.28
CA ASP A 36 -23.92 0.43 -14.68
C ASP A 36 -23.54 1.65 -13.84
N ASP A 37 -24.50 2.58 -13.60
CA ASP A 37 -24.27 3.72 -12.70
C ASP A 37 -23.96 3.28 -11.27
N LEU A 38 -24.63 2.22 -10.77
CA LEU A 38 -24.35 1.68 -9.43
C LEU A 38 -22.99 0.97 -9.36
N ALA A 39 -22.58 0.28 -10.42
CA ALA A 39 -21.25 -0.32 -10.51
C ALA A 39 -20.15 0.76 -10.53
N ASP A 40 -20.32 1.79 -11.38
CA ASP A 40 -19.40 2.92 -11.45
C ASP A 40 -19.33 3.69 -10.12
N LEU A 41 -20.46 3.88 -9.44
CA LEU A 41 -20.50 4.52 -8.12
C LEU A 41 -19.79 3.68 -7.05
N ALA A 42 -19.92 2.36 -7.10
CA ALA A 42 -19.24 1.47 -6.16
C ALA A 42 -17.72 1.50 -6.37
N ASP A 43 -17.25 1.46 -7.63
CA ASP A 43 -15.84 1.62 -7.98
C ASP A 43 -15.30 2.99 -7.52
N TRP A 44 -16.08 4.06 -7.72
CA TRP A 44 -15.71 5.39 -7.24
C TRP A 44 -15.52 5.44 -5.73
N TYR A 45 -16.43 4.84 -4.94
CA TYR A 45 -16.25 4.73 -3.49
C TYR A 45 -15.03 3.90 -3.10
N ALA A 46 -14.76 2.79 -3.81
CA ALA A 46 -13.61 1.94 -3.55
C ALA A 46 -12.29 2.67 -3.79
N VAL A 47 -12.21 3.44 -4.88
CA VAL A 47 -11.06 4.28 -5.20
C VAL A 47 -10.80 5.35 -4.13
N HIS A 48 -11.86 5.89 -3.51
CA HIS A 48 -11.77 6.84 -2.41
C HIS A 48 -11.66 6.14 -1.02
N HIS A 49 -11.25 4.85 -1.01
CA HIS A 49 -11.09 4.03 0.20
C HIS A 49 -12.34 3.90 1.08
N LYS A 50 -13.52 4.27 0.55
CA LYS A 50 -14.83 4.15 1.23
C LYS A 50 -15.44 2.75 1.00
N TYR A 51 -14.69 1.68 1.29
CA TYR A 51 -15.08 0.28 0.98
C TYR A 51 -16.42 -0.15 1.57
N ALA A 52 -16.79 0.36 2.76
CA ALA A 52 -18.08 0.07 3.34
C ALA A 52 -19.25 0.63 2.50
N MET A 53 -19.07 1.83 1.94
CA MET A 53 -20.05 2.43 1.02
C MET A 53 -20.08 1.72 -0.31
N ALA A 54 -18.92 1.37 -0.86
CA ALA A 54 -18.82 0.57 -2.09
C ALA A 54 -19.59 -0.76 -1.97
N THR A 55 -19.36 -1.50 -0.89
CA THR A 55 -20.06 -2.75 -0.60
C THR A 55 -21.57 -2.53 -0.49
N GLU A 56 -22.00 -1.49 0.22
CA GLU A 56 -23.42 -1.18 0.39
C GLU A 56 -24.11 -0.84 -0.95
N VAL A 57 -23.43 -0.05 -1.81
CA VAL A 57 -23.94 0.31 -3.15
C VAL A 57 -24.10 -0.95 -4.01
N VAL A 58 -23.11 -1.85 -4.00
CA VAL A 58 -23.21 -3.12 -4.74
C VAL A 58 -24.34 -4.00 -4.20
N GLU A 59 -24.48 -4.14 -2.89
CA GLU A 59 -25.58 -4.92 -2.28
C GLU A 59 -26.96 -4.31 -2.61
N TYR A 60 -27.07 -3.00 -2.55
CA TYR A 60 -28.27 -2.27 -2.95
C TYR A 60 -28.57 -2.50 -4.43
N GLY A 61 -27.57 -2.39 -5.29
CA GLY A 61 -27.68 -2.63 -6.74
C GLY A 61 -28.13 -4.05 -7.07
N LEU A 62 -27.53 -5.06 -6.46
CA LEU A 62 -27.92 -6.46 -6.63
C LEU A 62 -29.33 -6.76 -6.07
N GLY A 63 -29.78 -5.97 -5.08
CA GLY A 63 -31.16 -6.04 -4.61
C GLY A 63 -32.21 -5.57 -5.65
N ILE A 64 -31.85 -4.62 -6.52
CA ILE A 64 -32.70 -4.07 -7.58
C ILE A 64 -32.47 -4.79 -8.91
N HIS A 65 -31.22 -5.12 -9.22
CA HIS A 65 -30.77 -5.77 -10.46
C HIS A 65 -30.10 -7.12 -10.14
N PRO A 66 -30.87 -8.15 -9.73
CA PRO A 66 -30.32 -9.44 -9.38
C PRO A 66 -29.53 -10.04 -10.56
N ASP A 67 -28.37 -10.63 -10.25
CA ASP A 67 -27.49 -11.30 -11.22
C ASP A 67 -26.96 -10.38 -12.36
N ASN A 68 -26.95 -9.05 -12.18
CA ASN A 68 -26.33 -8.16 -13.13
C ASN A 68 -24.81 -8.35 -13.14
N THR A 69 -24.21 -8.54 -14.32
CA THR A 69 -22.80 -8.89 -14.49
C THR A 69 -21.87 -7.79 -13.99
N ALA A 70 -22.12 -6.52 -14.31
CA ALA A 70 -21.26 -5.41 -13.88
C ALA A 70 -21.19 -5.31 -12.35
N LEU A 71 -22.33 -5.38 -11.65
CA LEU A 71 -22.39 -5.37 -10.19
C LEU A 71 -21.72 -6.59 -9.55
N LEU A 72 -21.84 -7.77 -10.16
CA LEU A 72 -21.15 -8.98 -9.68
C LEU A 72 -19.63 -8.88 -9.88
N VAL A 73 -19.18 -8.29 -10.97
CA VAL A 73 -17.75 -8.04 -11.23
C VAL A 73 -17.20 -7.06 -10.17
N GLU A 74 -17.90 -5.95 -9.90
CA GLU A 74 -17.50 -5.02 -8.84
C GLU A 74 -17.49 -5.68 -7.46
N GLN A 75 -18.50 -6.52 -7.14
CA GLN A 75 -18.48 -7.29 -5.89
C GLN A 75 -17.25 -8.19 -5.76
N ALA A 76 -16.86 -8.84 -6.85
CA ALA A 76 -15.67 -9.69 -6.85
C ALA A 76 -14.36 -8.88 -6.68
N TYR A 77 -14.24 -7.71 -7.31
CA TYR A 77 -13.10 -6.82 -7.09
C TYR A 77 -13.03 -6.31 -5.64
N LEU A 78 -14.15 -5.91 -5.03
CA LEU A 78 -14.20 -5.54 -3.61
C LEU A 78 -13.74 -6.68 -2.69
N PHE A 79 -14.08 -7.93 -3.00
CA PHE A 79 -13.56 -9.08 -2.26
C PHE A 79 -12.06 -9.29 -2.47
N LEU A 80 -11.53 -9.05 -3.67
CA LEU A 80 -10.09 -9.13 -3.92
C LEU A 80 -9.32 -8.04 -3.17
N ASP A 81 -9.80 -6.82 -3.18
CA ASP A 81 -9.21 -5.69 -2.47
C ASP A 81 -9.18 -5.89 -0.95
N THR A 82 -10.20 -6.55 -0.42
CA THR A 82 -10.30 -6.88 1.01
C THR A 82 -9.71 -8.26 1.36
N GLN A 83 -8.91 -8.86 0.48
CA GLN A 83 -8.21 -10.14 0.67
C GLN A 83 -9.13 -11.38 0.82
N HIS A 84 -10.38 -11.30 0.37
CA HIS A 84 -11.37 -12.38 0.45
C HIS A 84 -11.44 -13.19 -0.86
N LYS A 85 -10.32 -13.77 -1.29
CA LYS A 85 -10.18 -14.45 -2.60
C LYS A 85 -11.21 -15.55 -2.88
N GLU A 86 -11.57 -16.36 -1.88
CA GLU A 86 -12.55 -17.43 -2.07
C GLU A 86 -13.96 -16.89 -2.36
N GLN A 87 -14.35 -15.79 -1.71
CA GLN A 87 -15.63 -15.14 -1.99
C GLN A 87 -15.66 -14.53 -3.40
N ALA A 88 -14.54 -13.96 -3.87
CA ALA A 88 -14.43 -13.49 -5.25
C ALA A 88 -14.63 -14.65 -6.27
N LYS A 89 -14.09 -15.84 -6.00
CA LYS A 89 -14.31 -17.04 -6.83
C LYS A 89 -15.76 -17.50 -6.84
N ASP A 90 -16.41 -17.53 -5.66
CA ASP A 90 -17.83 -17.89 -5.54
C ASP A 90 -18.72 -16.94 -6.35
N ILE A 91 -18.40 -15.64 -6.37
CA ILE A 91 -19.10 -14.67 -7.21
C ILE A 91 -18.87 -14.95 -8.69
N LEU A 92 -17.60 -15.20 -9.08
CA LEU A 92 -17.25 -15.49 -10.47
C LEU A 92 -18.00 -16.72 -11.02
N GLU A 93 -18.22 -17.77 -10.21
CA GLU A 93 -18.99 -18.95 -10.59
C GLU A 93 -20.49 -18.66 -10.85
N ARG A 94 -21.02 -17.58 -10.28
CA ARG A 94 -22.40 -17.12 -10.49
C ARG A 94 -22.55 -16.36 -11.80
N ILE A 95 -21.48 -15.80 -12.34
CA ILE A 95 -21.52 -15.01 -13.58
C ILE A 95 -21.59 -15.96 -14.77
N ALA A 96 -22.72 -15.93 -15.46
CA ALA A 96 -22.95 -16.76 -16.66
C ALA A 96 -22.42 -16.12 -17.96
N GLU A 97 -22.17 -14.82 -17.94
CA GLU A 97 -21.69 -14.05 -19.09
C GLU A 97 -20.17 -14.18 -19.26
N GLU A 98 -19.70 -14.22 -20.51
CA GLU A 98 -18.28 -14.30 -20.86
C GLU A 98 -17.81 -12.95 -21.47
N SER A 99 -18.13 -11.83 -20.82
CA SER A 99 -17.68 -10.51 -21.25
C SER A 99 -16.15 -10.36 -21.09
N SER A 100 -15.56 -9.33 -21.71
CA SER A 100 -14.14 -9.05 -21.55
C SER A 100 -13.76 -8.77 -20.09
N GLU A 101 -14.59 -8.05 -19.36
CA GLU A 101 -14.38 -7.76 -17.93
C GLU A 101 -14.35 -9.05 -17.10
N VAL A 102 -15.27 -9.98 -17.34
CA VAL A 102 -15.29 -11.29 -16.67
C VAL A 102 -14.03 -12.09 -17.01
N LYS A 103 -13.55 -12.03 -18.25
CA LYS A 103 -12.28 -12.67 -18.65
C LYS A 103 -11.08 -12.05 -17.94
N VAL A 104 -11.04 -10.72 -17.79
CA VAL A 104 -9.98 -10.03 -17.03
C VAL A 104 -10.02 -10.43 -15.57
N LEU A 105 -11.20 -10.47 -14.93
CA LEU A 105 -11.36 -10.93 -13.55
C LEU A 105 -10.90 -12.40 -13.37
N LYS A 106 -11.26 -13.30 -14.30
CA LYS A 106 -10.78 -14.71 -14.30
C LYS A 106 -9.24 -14.78 -14.40
N ALA A 107 -8.65 -13.98 -15.29
CA ALA A 107 -7.22 -13.95 -15.47
C ALA A 107 -6.50 -13.40 -14.20
N ASN A 108 -7.07 -12.37 -13.56
CA ASN A 108 -6.56 -11.84 -12.29
C ASN A 108 -6.50 -12.92 -11.20
N LEU A 109 -7.58 -13.66 -11.00
CA LEU A 109 -7.64 -14.76 -10.02
C LEU A 109 -6.62 -15.86 -10.33
N LEU A 110 -6.48 -16.26 -11.61
CA LEU A 110 -5.50 -17.26 -12.04
C LEU A 110 -4.05 -16.80 -11.82
N LEU A 111 -3.74 -15.55 -12.13
CA LEU A 111 -2.42 -14.98 -11.83
C LEU A 111 -2.14 -14.99 -10.32
N GLY A 112 -3.13 -14.66 -9.49
CA GLY A 112 -3.02 -14.74 -8.04
C GLY A 112 -2.85 -16.17 -7.49
N GLU A 113 -3.11 -17.21 -8.32
CA GLU A 113 -2.83 -18.62 -8.04
C GLU A 113 -1.51 -19.10 -8.67
N GLY A 114 -0.78 -18.26 -9.40
CA GLY A 114 0.44 -18.62 -10.12
C GLY A 114 0.21 -19.40 -11.42
N LYS A 115 -1.02 -19.38 -11.95
CA LYS A 115 -1.41 -20.08 -13.19
C LYS A 115 -1.32 -19.16 -14.42
N GLU A 116 -0.10 -18.68 -14.71
CA GLU A 116 0.12 -17.69 -15.75
C GLU A 116 -0.32 -18.14 -17.14
N GLU A 117 -0.03 -19.39 -17.55
CA GLU A 117 -0.39 -19.89 -18.88
C GLU A 117 -1.92 -19.94 -19.08
N GLU A 118 -2.68 -20.30 -18.03
CA GLU A 118 -4.14 -20.35 -18.10
C GLU A 118 -4.71 -18.91 -18.17
N ALA A 119 -4.15 -17.97 -17.41
CA ALA A 119 -4.54 -16.56 -17.45
C ALA A 119 -4.31 -15.96 -18.86
N GLU A 120 -3.12 -16.18 -19.44
CA GLU A 120 -2.82 -15.72 -20.79
C GLU A 120 -3.77 -16.32 -21.85
N ALA A 121 -4.11 -17.60 -21.74
CA ALA A 121 -5.06 -18.24 -22.65
C ALA A 121 -6.48 -17.60 -22.58
N ILE A 122 -6.91 -17.18 -21.37
CA ILE A 122 -8.18 -16.47 -21.21
C ILE A 122 -8.10 -15.07 -21.82
N LEU A 123 -7.05 -14.30 -21.55
CA LEU A 123 -6.87 -12.97 -22.13
C LEU A 123 -6.75 -13.03 -23.65
N ASP A 124 -6.13 -14.09 -24.17
CA ASP A 124 -6.07 -14.33 -25.61
C ASP A 124 -7.43 -14.68 -26.23
N SER A 125 -8.41 -15.05 -25.44
CA SER A 125 -9.77 -15.30 -25.89
C SER A 125 -10.66 -14.04 -25.94
N ILE A 126 -10.16 -12.86 -25.51
CA ILE A 126 -10.87 -11.58 -25.63
C ILE A 126 -11.02 -11.24 -27.12
N ASP A 127 -12.23 -10.94 -27.57
CA ASP A 127 -12.51 -10.71 -28.99
C ASP A 127 -11.94 -9.36 -29.47
N ASP A 128 -12.19 -8.28 -28.73
CA ASP A 128 -11.79 -6.90 -29.06
C ASP A 128 -10.56 -6.44 -28.25
N LYS A 129 -9.43 -7.14 -28.44
CA LYS A 129 -8.16 -6.83 -27.70
C LYS A 129 -7.60 -5.43 -27.99
N ASP A 130 -7.99 -4.82 -29.10
CA ASP A 130 -7.53 -3.51 -29.52
C ASP A 130 -8.51 -2.39 -29.14
N ASP A 131 -9.58 -2.73 -28.36
CA ASP A 131 -10.44 -1.74 -27.73
C ASP A 131 -9.75 -1.07 -26.53
N LEU A 132 -10.02 0.24 -26.35
CA LEU A 132 -9.36 1.03 -25.30
C LEU A 132 -9.63 0.47 -23.90
N ALA A 133 -10.88 0.12 -23.60
CA ALA A 133 -11.25 -0.40 -22.29
C ALA A 133 -10.49 -1.69 -21.98
N ASN A 134 -10.47 -2.65 -22.92
CA ASN A 134 -9.76 -3.91 -22.75
C ASN A 134 -8.23 -3.71 -22.59
N ILE A 135 -7.62 -2.76 -23.35
CA ILE A 135 -6.20 -2.44 -23.20
C ILE A 135 -5.93 -1.88 -21.80
N VAL A 136 -6.76 -0.97 -21.31
CA VAL A 136 -6.61 -0.33 -20.00
C VAL A 136 -6.79 -1.36 -18.89
N ASP A 137 -7.88 -2.11 -18.90
CA ASP A 137 -8.23 -3.08 -17.85
C ASP A 137 -7.16 -4.18 -17.71
N VAL A 138 -6.74 -4.77 -18.83
CA VAL A 138 -5.68 -5.80 -18.81
C VAL A 138 -4.33 -5.21 -18.39
N SER A 139 -4.02 -3.98 -18.79
CA SER A 139 -2.77 -3.35 -18.40
C SER A 139 -2.73 -3.06 -16.90
N TYR A 140 -3.81 -2.51 -16.32
CA TYR A 140 -3.87 -2.32 -14.87
C TYR A 140 -3.84 -3.64 -14.11
N MET A 141 -4.56 -4.67 -14.56
CA MET A 141 -4.48 -6.00 -13.96
C MET A 141 -3.02 -6.51 -13.90
N TYR A 142 -2.27 -6.37 -14.99
CA TYR A 142 -0.87 -6.80 -14.99
C TYR A 142 0.03 -5.91 -14.10
N ILE A 143 -0.22 -4.60 -14.03
CA ILE A 143 0.51 -3.69 -13.13
C ILE A 143 0.26 -4.10 -11.67
N ASP A 144 -0.99 -4.29 -11.29
CA ASP A 144 -1.38 -4.65 -9.91
C ASP A 144 -0.85 -6.05 -9.51
N MET A 145 -0.69 -6.95 -10.47
CA MET A 145 -0.10 -8.27 -10.25
C MET A 145 1.45 -8.28 -10.31
N GLY A 146 2.09 -7.12 -10.52
CA GLY A 146 3.55 -7.01 -10.56
C GLY A 146 4.20 -7.42 -11.88
N PHE A 147 3.47 -7.42 -13.00
CA PHE A 147 3.97 -7.75 -14.35
C PHE A 147 3.93 -6.55 -15.32
N PRO A 148 4.58 -5.41 -14.99
CA PRO A 148 4.48 -4.19 -15.81
C PRO A 148 5.02 -4.35 -17.23
N GLU A 149 5.92 -5.31 -17.51
CA GLU A 149 6.41 -5.60 -18.88
C GLU A 149 5.30 -6.22 -19.74
N LYS A 150 4.44 -7.08 -19.15
CA LYS A 150 3.28 -7.63 -19.85
C LYS A 150 2.23 -6.54 -20.10
N ALA A 151 2.02 -5.62 -19.15
CA ALA A 151 1.18 -4.43 -19.33
C ALA A 151 1.66 -3.58 -20.50
N LEU A 152 2.97 -3.30 -20.58
CA LEU A 152 3.54 -2.53 -21.69
C LEU A 152 3.33 -3.21 -23.04
N THR A 153 3.40 -4.54 -23.09
CA THR A 153 3.11 -5.31 -24.33
C THR A 153 1.64 -5.13 -24.76
N TRP A 154 0.70 -5.10 -23.83
CA TRP A 154 -0.72 -4.83 -24.12
C TRP A 154 -0.91 -3.39 -24.60
N LEU A 155 -0.27 -2.42 -23.98
CA LEU A 155 -0.32 -1.01 -24.37
C LEU A 155 0.17 -0.76 -25.81
N THR A 156 1.09 -1.57 -26.35
CA THR A 156 1.51 -1.42 -27.75
C THR A 156 0.38 -1.54 -28.75
N ARG A 157 -0.73 -2.21 -28.41
CA ARG A 157 -1.92 -2.38 -29.27
C ARG A 157 -2.64 -1.05 -29.51
N GLY A 158 -2.65 -0.17 -28.49
CA GLY A 158 -3.34 1.12 -28.55
C GLY A 158 -2.49 2.30 -29.01
N LEU A 159 -1.17 2.10 -29.19
CA LEU A 159 -0.21 3.19 -29.37
C LEU A 159 -0.55 4.14 -30.53
N GLU A 160 -1.00 3.62 -31.68
CA GLU A 160 -1.33 4.46 -32.84
C GLU A 160 -2.72 5.10 -32.73
N LYS A 161 -3.65 4.43 -32.04
CA LYS A 161 -5.06 4.81 -32.03
C LYS A 161 -5.42 5.69 -30.82
N TYR A 162 -4.80 5.43 -29.66
CA TYR A 162 -5.21 6.02 -28.39
C TYR A 162 -4.13 6.85 -27.69
N ALA A 163 -3.04 7.20 -28.40
CA ALA A 163 -1.88 7.91 -27.84
C ALA A 163 -2.22 9.27 -27.18
N GLU A 164 -3.41 9.82 -27.46
CA GLU A 164 -3.89 11.09 -26.89
C GLU A 164 -5.10 10.89 -25.95
N GLU A 165 -5.59 9.68 -25.76
CA GLU A 165 -6.69 9.41 -24.83
C GLU A 165 -6.21 9.41 -23.38
N GLU A 166 -6.93 10.08 -22.47
CA GLU A 166 -6.51 10.25 -21.09
C GLU A 166 -6.33 8.90 -20.37
N ALA A 167 -7.26 7.95 -20.54
CA ALA A 167 -7.17 6.63 -19.97
C ALA A 167 -5.89 5.87 -20.44
N TYR A 168 -5.56 5.97 -21.73
CA TYR A 168 -4.36 5.35 -22.26
C TYR A 168 -3.07 5.99 -21.73
N LEU A 169 -3.04 7.33 -21.66
CA LEU A 169 -1.90 8.07 -21.12
C LEU A 169 -1.68 7.74 -19.62
N ALA A 170 -2.75 7.63 -18.85
CA ALA A 170 -2.67 7.36 -17.41
C ALA A 170 -2.13 5.96 -17.14
N VAL A 171 -2.70 4.91 -17.76
CA VAL A 171 -2.20 3.55 -17.58
C VAL A 171 -0.77 3.39 -18.10
N THR A 172 -0.38 4.15 -19.15
CA THR A 172 1.00 4.16 -19.63
C THR A 172 1.95 4.82 -18.63
N GLY A 173 1.53 5.92 -18.00
CA GLY A 173 2.25 6.59 -16.91
C GLY A 173 2.46 5.65 -15.72
N ASP A 174 1.39 5.01 -15.24
CA ASP A 174 1.44 4.04 -14.14
C ASP A 174 2.29 2.81 -14.48
N CYS A 175 2.26 2.35 -15.74
CA CYS A 175 3.11 1.25 -16.19
C CYS A 175 4.60 1.60 -16.13
N TYR A 176 4.99 2.79 -16.58
CA TYR A 176 6.38 3.25 -16.45
C TYR A 176 6.78 3.50 -15.00
N TYR A 177 5.87 4.02 -14.18
CA TYR A 177 6.10 4.16 -12.74
C TYR A 177 6.38 2.80 -12.09
N ALA A 178 5.55 1.78 -12.36
CA ALA A 178 5.73 0.43 -11.83
C ALA A 178 7.04 -0.25 -12.28
N GLN A 179 7.63 0.18 -13.40
CA GLN A 179 8.94 -0.25 -13.86
C GLN A 179 10.11 0.55 -13.26
N GLY A 180 9.85 1.54 -12.38
CA GLY A 180 10.86 2.45 -11.84
C GLY A 180 11.39 3.46 -12.86
N LEU A 181 10.74 3.60 -14.02
CA LEU A 181 11.13 4.53 -15.09
C LEU A 181 10.49 5.91 -14.88
N PHE A 182 10.83 6.54 -13.75
CA PHE A 182 10.16 7.73 -13.22
C PHE A 182 10.16 8.93 -14.16
N GLU A 183 11.23 9.16 -14.94
CA GLU A 183 11.27 10.26 -15.92
C GLU A 183 10.22 10.06 -17.03
N LYS A 184 10.02 8.81 -17.48
CA LYS A 184 8.99 8.51 -18.48
C LYS A 184 7.59 8.67 -17.87
N ALA A 185 7.37 8.15 -16.68
CA ALA A 185 6.10 8.31 -15.97
C ALA A 185 5.76 9.80 -15.79
N THR A 186 6.71 10.61 -15.32
CA THR A 186 6.59 12.06 -15.19
C THR A 186 6.18 12.74 -16.51
N PHE A 187 6.72 12.32 -17.65
CA PHE A 187 6.31 12.85 -18.94
C PHE A 187 4.82 12.61 -19.23
N PHE A 188 4.32 11.40 -18.94
CA PHE A 188 2.90 11.06 -19.17
C PHE A 188 1.97 11.79 -18.21
N PHE A 189 2.32 11.87 -16.91
CA PHE A 189 1.51 12.62 -15.95
C PHE A 189 1.47 14.12 -16.25
N ASN A 190 2.58 14.74 -16.69
CA ASN A 190 2.55 16.14 -17.13
C ASN A 190 1.63 16.33 -18.35
N LYS A 191 1.66 15.40 -19.33
CA LYS A 191 0.76 15.44 -20.48
C LYS A 191 -0.71 15.33 -20.10
N LEU A 192 -1.02 14.55 -19.06
CA LEU A 192 -2.37 14.44 -18.48
C LEU A 192 -2.79 15.72 -17.78
N ILE A 193 -1.91 16.31 -16.97
CA ILE A 193 -2.13 17.58 -16.29
C ILE A 193 -2.36 18.71 -17.28
N ASP A 194 -1.62 18.76 -18.41
CA ASP A 194 -1.83 19.72 -19.48
C ASP A 194 -3.24 19.59 -20.11
N LYS A 195 -3.80 18.37 -20.17
CA LYS A 195 -5.16 18.12 -20.65
C LYS A 195 -6.23 18.44 -19.61
N ASN A 196 -6.04 18.00 -18.37
CA ASN A 196 -6.96 18.20 -17.26
C ASN A 196 -6.20 18.58 -15.97
N PRO A 197 -5.95 19.87 -15.74
CA PRO A 197 -5.23 20.36 -14.55
C PRO A 197 -6.02 20.24 -13.25
N TYR A 198 -7.30 19.88 -13.31
CA TYR A 198 -8.17 19.72 -12.15
C TYR A 198 -8.36 18.28 -11.71
N SER A 199 -7.57 17.36 -12.24
CA SER A 199 -7.60 15.94 -11.83
C SER A 199 -6.60 15.69 -10.69
N ALA A 200 -7.08 15.42 -9.49
CA ALA A 200 -6.25 15.08 -8.33
C ALA A 200 -5.38 13.83 -8.58
N PRO A 201 -5.89 12.72 -9.21
CA PRO A 201 -5.10 11.55 -9.53
C PRO A 201 -3.89 11.82 -10.42
N TYR A 202 -3.97 12.78 -11.36
CA TYR A 202 -2.85 13.11 -12.24
C TYR A 202 -1.71 13.82 -11.51
N TRP A 203 -2.06 14.77 -10.65
CA TRP A 203 -1.10 15.42 -9.76
C TRP A 203 -0.49 14.45 -8.76
N PHE A 204 -1.28 13.54 -8.24
CA PHE A 204 -0.79 12.49 -7.34
C PHE A 204 0.15 11.50 -8.04
N GLY A 205 -0.15 11.09 -9.29
CA GLY A 205 0.76 10.30 -10.12
C GLY A 205 2.12 10.98 -10.30
N LEU A 206 2.12 12.30 -10.54
CA LEU A 206 3.34 13.10 -10.61
C LEU A 206 4.07 13.16 -9.26
N ALA A 207 3.32 13.34 -8.16
CA ALA A 207 3.87 13.38 -6.80
C ALA A 207 4.59 12.09 -6.43
N ARG A 208 4.01 10.92 -6.75
CA ARG A 208 4.65 9.61 -6.55
C ARG A 208 5.99 9.52 -7.27
N CYS A 209 6.03 9.96 -8.54
CA CYS A 209 7.28 9.96 -9.31
C CYS A 209 8.36 10.82 -8.67
N TYR A 210 8.00 12.00 -8.13
CA TYR A 210 8.95 12.86 -7.44
C TYR A 210 9.38 12.30 -6.09
N PHE A 211 8.48 11.68 -5.35
CA PHE A 211 8.78 11.07 -4.06
C PHE A 211 9.83 9.97 -4.18
N ASP A 212 9.65 9.03 -5.13
CA ASP A 212 10.57 7.91 -5.33
C ASP A 212 11.92 8.34 -5.92
N GLN A 213 11.96 9.51 -6.58
CA GLN A 213 13.20 10.19 -6.95
C GLN A 213 13.81 11.01 -5.80
N GLN A 214 13.27 10.95 -4.60
CA GLN A 214 13.68 11.70 -3.40
C GLN A 214 13.59 13.23 -3.59
N MET A 215 12.78 13.70 -4.54
CA MET A 215 12.51 15.12 -4.77
C MET A 215 11.32 15.59 -3.91
N PHE A 216 11.45 15.49 -2.59
CA PHE A 216 10.35 15.64 -1.64
C PHE A 216 9.64 17.00 -1.71
N ASP A 217 10.39 18.10 -1.93
CA ASP A 217 9.76 19.42 -2.12
C ASP A 217 8.81 19.45 -3.31
N LYS A 218 9.19 18.82 -4.44
CA LYS A 218 8.33 18.74 -5.63
C LYS A 218 7.16 17.79 -5.43
N ALA A 219 7.35 16.71 -4.67
CA ALA A 219 6.26 15.80 -4.30
C ALA A 219 5.19 16.54 -3.47
N ILE A 220 5.62 17.38 -2.50
CA ILE A 220 4.73 18.23 -1.71
C ILE A 220 3.96 19.21 -2.61
N GLU A 221 4.65 19.91 -3.53
CA GLU A 221 4.01 20.85 -4.45
C GLU A 221 2.96 20.16 -5.33
N ALA A 222 3.27 19.00 -5.88
CA ALA A 222 2.32 18.23 -6.69
C ALA A 222 1.12 17.74 -5.84
N CYS A 223 1.35 17.30 -4.60
CA CYS A 223 0.28 16.96 -3.66
C CYS A 223 -0.58 18.18 -3.28
N ASP A 224 0.00 19.38 -3.19
CA ASP A 224 -0.76 20.60 -2.96
C ASP A 224 -1.76 20.87 -4.08
N TYR A 225 -1.35 20.67 -5.35
CA TYR A 225 -2.27 20.77 -6.48
C TYR A 225 -3.34 19.66 -6.45
N ALA A 226 -2.98 18.43 -6.08
CA ALA A 226 -3.94 17.34 -5.92
C ALA A 226 -5.01 17.67 -4.88
N THR A 227 -4.61 18.18 -3.70
CA THR A 227 -5.56 18.54 -2.62
C THR A 227 -6.35 19.82 -2.90
N VAL A 228 -5.90 20.68 -3.83
CA VAL A 228 -6.69 21.81 -4.33
C VAL A 228 -7.72 21.35 -5.36
N ALA A 229 -7.40 20.33 -6.16
CA ALA A 229 -8.33 19.75 -7.13
C ALA A 229 -9.42 18.91 -6.44
N ASP A 230 -9.05 18.16 -5.39
CA ASP A 230 -9.95 17.38 -4.55
C ASP A 230 -9.46 17.44 -3.09
N ASP A 231 -10.20 18.12 -2.22
CA ASP A 231 -9.85 18.34 -0.82
C ASP A 231 -10.09 17.09 0.09
N GLU A 232 -10.75 16.08 -0.42
CA GLU A 232 -10.91 14.77 0.23
C GLU A 232 -9.90 13.71 -0.26
N PHE A 233 -9.01 14.04 -1.20
CA PHE A 233 -8.06 13.08 -1.78
C PHE A 233 -6.99 12.66 -0.76
N ALA A 234 -7.32 11.65 0.02
CA ALA A 234 -6.56 11.20 1.20
C ALA A 234 -5.11 10.77 0.88
N ASP A 235 -4.89 10.13 -0.29
CA ASP A 235 -3.58 9.68 -0.74
C ASP A 235 -2.57 10.84 -0.87
N ALA A 236 -3.02 12.02 -1.35
CA ALA A 236 -2.16 13.18 -1.45
C ALA A 236 -1.74 13.70 -0.06
N TYR A 237 -2.63 13.70 0.91
CA TYR A 237 -2.27 14.06 2.29
C TYR A 237 -1.27 13.06 2.89
N LEU A 238 -1.47 11.76 2.68
CA LEU A 238 -0.55 10.73 3.16
C LEU A 238 0.84 10.91 2.53
N MET A 239 0.91 11.09 1.22
CA MET A 239 2.16 11.32 0.48
C MET A 239 2.86 12.61 0.93
N LYS A 240 2.10 13.69 1.15
CA LYS A 240 2.62 14.95 1.74
C LYS A 240 3.21 14.71 3.13
N GLY A 241 2.51 13.97 3.97
CA GLY A 241 2.98 13.57 5.29
C GLY A 241 4.31 12.84 5.21
N HIS A 242 4.42 11.84 4.34
CA HIS A 242 5.68 11.13 4.11
C HIS A 242 6.80 12.04 3.58
N SER A 243 6.49 12.95 2.66
CA SER A 243 7.47 13.89 2.10
C SER A 243 8.01 14.87 3.16
N PHE A 244 7.13 15.46 3.97
CA PHE A 244 7.55 16.31 5.09
C PHE A 244 8.37 15.56 6.13
N PHE A 245 8.00 14.30 6.36
CA PHE A 245 8.74 13.45 7.28
C PHE A 245 10.18 13.19 6.78
N GLN A 246 10.37 12.88 5.50
CA GLN A 246 11.69 12.70 4.89
C GLN A 246 12.55 13.97 4.97
N LEU A 247 11.91 15.14 4.91
CA LEU A 247 12.58 16.45 5.11
C LEU A 247 12.83 16.78 6.59
N GLY A 248 12.41 15.93 7.53
CA GLY A 248 12.55 16.14 8.97
C GLY A 248 11.57 17.15 9.58
N ASN A 249 10.54 17.55 8.83
CA ASN A 249 9.47 18.43 9.32
C ASN A 249 8.33 17.59 9.92
N GLU A 250 8.52 17.18 11.18
CA GLU A 250 7.57 16.30 11.89
C GLU A 250 6.20 16.95 12.13
N GLU A 251 6.16 18.28 12.35
CA GLU A 251 4.91 19.00 12.61
C GLU A 251 3.99 18.96 11.38
N SER A 252 4.53 19.36 10.21
CA SER A 252 3.78 19.30 8.96
C SER A 252 3.45 17.87 8.53
N ALA A 253 4.34 16.89 8.79
CA ALA A 253 4.05 15.49 8.54
C ALA A 253 2.83 15.02 9.33
N MET A 254 2.80 15.35 10.65
CA MET A 254 1.67 14.99 11.53
C MET A 254 0.36 15.62 11.06
N GLU A 255 0.38 16.92 10.72
CA GLU A 255 -0.83 17.60 10.23
C GLU A 255 -1.43 16.90 9.01
N ASN A 256 -0.58 16.48 8.06
CA ASN A 256 -1.03 15.80 6.86
C ASN A 256 -1.49 14.35 7.14
N TYR A 257 -0.83 13.61 8.05
CA TYR A 257 -1.30 12.30 8.47
C TYR A 257 -2.68 12.35 9.13
N LEU A 258 -2.94 13.38 9.95
CA LEU A 258 -4.26 13.60 10.55
C LEU A 258 -5.34 13.94 9.50
N GLN A 259 -4.98 14.60 8.40
CA GLN A 259 -5.92 14.77 7.28
C GLN A 259 -6.20 13.44 6.59
N ALA A 260 -5.18 12.61 6.32
CA ALA A 260 -5.36 11.28 5.74
C ALA A 260 -6.22 10.36 6.65
N GLU A 261 -6.07 10.47 7.97
CA GLU A 261 -6.91 9.78 8.94
C GLU A 261 -8.37 10.25 8.90
N LYS A 262 -8.59 11.57 8.82
CA LYS A 262 -9.94 12.15 8.70
C LYS A 262 -10.72 11.55 7.52
N PHE A 263 -10.03 11.22 6.44
CA PHE A 263 -10.60 10.58 5.26
C PHE A 263 -10.46 9.05 5.27
N HIS A 264 -10.18 8.46 6.42
CA HIS A 264 -10.15 7.00 6.67
C HIS A 264 -9.10 6.20 5.87
N LEU A 265 -8.09 6.85 5.28
CA LEU A 265 -7.01 6.17 4.55
C LEU A 265 -6.04 5.46 5.51
N VAL A 266 -5.75 6.08 6.64
CA VAL A 266 -4.86 5.53 7.67
C VAL A 266 -5.53 5.55 9.03
N SER A 267 -5.14 4.62 9.89
CA SER A 267 -5.66 4.55 11.24
C SER A 267 -4.83 5.40 12.22
N HIS A 268 -5.43 5.73 13.35
CA HIS A 268 -4.70 6.40 14.44
C HIS A 268 -3.55 5.53 14.98
N GLY A 269 -3.73 4.20 14.96
CA GLY A 269 -2.68 3.23 15.28
C GLY A 269 -1.49 3.33 14.34
N PHE A 270 -1.72 3.48 13.03
CA PHE A 270 -0.68 3.69 12.03
C PHE A 270 0.15 4.93 12.35
N ILE A 271 -0.49 6.08 12.56
CA ILE A 271 0.18 7.34 12.85
C ILE A 271 1.05 7.22 14.10
N ASN A 272 0.49 6.66 15.18
CA ASN A 272 1.22 6.45 16.42
C ASN A 272 2.42 5.50 16.24
N THR A 273 2.28 4.45 15.44
CA THR A 273 3.37 3.52 15.09
C THR A 273 4.50 4.26 14.42
N PHE A 274 4.19 4.98 13.34
CA PHE A 274 5.17 5.68 12.53
C PHE A 274 5.97 6.71 13.33
N ILE A 275 5.27 7.52 14.14
CA ILE A 275 5.92 8.51 15.00
C ILE A 275 6.73 7.84 16.10
N GLY A 276 6.16 6.80 16.73
CA GLY A 276 6.83 6.08 17.81
C GLY A 276 8.15 5.44 17.36
N LEU A 277 8.17 4.83 16.18
CA LEU A 277 9.39 4.26 15.58
C LEU A 277 10.42 5.36 15.26
N ASN A 278 9.97 6.47 14.67
CA ASN A 278 10.87 7.59 14.39
C ASN A 278 11.48 8.20 15.65
N LYS A 279 10.67 8.46 16.68
CA LYS A 279 11.17 8.96 17.98
C LYS A 279 12.18 7.99 18.60
N THR A 280 11.93 6.68 18.44
CA THR A 280 12.85 5.64 18.90
C THR A 280 14.20 5.70 18.15
N SER A 281 14.18 5.84 16.83
CA SER A 281 15.40 5.94 16.00
C SER A 281 16.22 7.19 16.32
N LYS A 282 15.57 8.31 16.68
CA LYS A 282 16.22 9.55 17.12
C LYS A 282 16.71 9.52 18.58
N GLY A 283 16.45 8.44 19.32
CA GLY A 283 16.82 8.31 20.72
C GLY A 283 15.91 9.07 21.69
N GLU A 284 14.77 9.51 21.25
CA GLU A 284 13.73 10.19 22.06
C GLU A 284 12.86 9.14 22.79
N TRP A 285 13.52 8.35 23.65
CA TRP A 285 13.01 7.10 24.22
C TRP A 285 11.68 7.20 24.93
N LYS A 286 11.43 8.30 25.65
CA LYS A 286 10.19 8.49 26.38
C LYS A 286 9.03 8.75 25.43
N GLU A 287 9.21 9.66 24.50
CA GLU A 287 8.18 9.99 23.50
C GLU A 287 7.91 8.80 22.57
N GLY A 288 8.98 8.13 22.11
CA GLY A 288 8.87 6.89 21.34
C GLY A 288 8.04 5.84 22.07
N TYR A 289 8.33 5.60 23.35
CA TYR A 289 7.52 4.67 24.16
C TYR A 289 6.04 5.11 24.28
N ASP A 290 5.80 6.40 24.53
CA ASP A 290 4.45 6.92 24.73
C ASP A 290 3.59 6.76 23.45
N TYR A 291 4.18 6.98 22.25
CA TYR A 291 3.49 6.76 20.98
C TYR A 291 3.33 5.27 20.65
N LEU A 292 4.36 4.44 20.85
CA LEU A 292 4.26 2.99 20.64
C LEU A 292 3.23 2.34 21.57
N GLU A 293 3.10 2.80 22.81
CA GLU A 293 2.07 2.32 23.75
C GLU A 293 0.66 2.67 23.26
N LYS A 294 0.46 3.88 22.69
CA LYS A 294 -0.82 4.25 22.07
C LYS A 294 -1.12 3.36 20.87
N ALA A 295 -0.13 3.09 20.01
CA ALA A 295 -0.29 2.18 18.88
C ALA A 295 -0.67 0.76 19.30
N ILE A 296 0.01 0.20 20.33
CA ILE A 296 -0.27 -1.13 20.87
C ILE A 296 -1.68 -1.24 21.48
N THR A 297 -2.21 -0.14 22.02
CA THR A 297 -3.52 -0.11 22.70
C THR A 297 -4.65 0.40 21.83
N ALA A 298 -4.38 0.80 20.59
CA ALA A 298 -5.40 1.24 19.66
C ALA A 298 -6.37 0.09 19.31
N GLU A 299 -7.64 0.39 19.10
CA GLU A 299 -8.66 -0.62 18.75
C GLU A 299 -8.39 -1.23 17.37
N ASP A 300 -7.73 -0.47 16.50
CA ASP A 300 -7.30 -0.82 15.12
C ASP A 300 -5.88 -1.40 15.06
N SER A 301 -5.30 -1.76 16.21
CA SER A 301 -3.92 -2.27 16.31
C SER A 301 -3.69 -3.63 15.63
N HIS A 302 -4.74 -4.26 15.13
CA HIS A 302 -4.66 -5.56 14.44
C HIS A 302 -4.01 -5.49 13.05
N ASP A 303 -3.93 -4.31 12.47
CA ASP A 303 -3.33 -4.08 11.14
C ASP A 303 -1.79 -3.98 11.18
N PHE A 304 -1.19 -4.00 12.39
CA PHE A 304 0.25 -3.81 12.55
C PHE A 304 0.93 -5.02 13.15
N ALA A 305 2.21 -5.17 12.82
CA ALA A 305 3.10 -6.16 13.43
C ALA A 305 3.28 -5.88 14.94
N LEU A 306 2.27 -6.19 15.75
CA LEU A 306 2.29 -6.03 17.22
C LEU A 306 3.59 -6.55 17.86
N PRO A 307 4.19 -7.67 17.41
CA PRO A 307 5.48 -8.13 17.92
C PRO A 307 6.59 -7.09 17.78
N SER A 308 6.72 -6.46 16.61
CA SER A 308 7.71 -5.40 16.36
C SER A 308 7.43 -4.16 17.21
N LEU A 309 6.15 -3.77 17.41
CA LEU A 309 5.78 -2.66 18.30
C LEU A 309 6.19 -2.92 19.73
N TYR A 310 5.90 -4.13 20.27
CA TYR A 310 6.34 -4.53 21.60
C TYR A 310 7.86 -4.55 21.72
N ALA A 311 8.59 -5.01 20.71
CA ALA A 311 10.04 -5.05 20.71
C ALA A 311 10.65 -3.64 20.75
N ASN A 312 10.17 -2.71 19.92
CA ASN A 312 10.64 -1.31 19.91
C ASN A 312 10.28 -0.58 21.21
N ALA A 313 9.08 -0.81 21.77
CA ALA A 313 8.70 -0.30 23.09
C ALA A 313 9.60 -0.89 24.19
N ALA A 314 10.05 -2.15 24.07
CA ALA A 314 11.01 -2.74 25.00
C ALA A 314 12.36 -2.05 24.95
N LEU A 315 12.85 -1.71 23.75
CA LEU A 315 14.09 -0.94 23.59
C LEU A 315 13.98 0.43 24.28
N CYS A 316 12.90 1.16 24.05
CA CYS A 316 12.64 2.42 24.73
C CYS A 316 12.64 2.26 26.26
N LEU A 317 11.95 1.26 26.79
CA LEU A 317 11.89 0.97 28.23
C LEU A 317 13.27 0.64 28.79
N HIS A 318 14.11 -0.13 28.07
CA HIS A 318 15.47 -0.43 28.48
C HIS A 318 16.31 0.85 28.56
N LYS A 319 16.28 1.69 27.53
CA LYS A 319 16.99 2.99 27.51
C LYS A 319 16.50 3.95 28.61
N MET A 320 15.26 3.84 29.04
CA MET A 320 14.72 4.55 30.21
C MET A 320 15.10 3.91 31.54
N GLY A 321 15.89 2.83 31.58
CA GLY A 321 16.31 2.10 32.77
C GLY A 321 15.26 1.15 33.35
N LYS A 322 14.11 0.95 32.69
CA LYS A 322 13.02 0.07 33.12
C LYS A 322 13.22 -1.38 32.66
N LYS A 323 14.40 -1.94 32.94
CA LYS A 323 14.89 -3.24 32.43
C LYS A 323 13.88 -4.38 32.56
N ARG A 324 13.27 -4.57 33.77
CA ARG A 324 12.30 -5.65 34.01
C ARG A 324 11.09 -5.56 33.08
N LYS A 325 10.59 -4.32 32.84
CA LYS A 325 9.44 -4.09 31.94
C LYS A 325 9.85 -4.32 30.48
N ALA A 326 11.06 -3.94 30.10
CA ALA A 326 11.61 -4.21 28.76
C ALA A 326 11.56 -5.71 28.41
N HIS A 327 12.14 -6.58 29.27
CA HIS A 327 12.07 -8.03 29.03
C HIS A 327 10.63 -8.61 29.04
N GLN A 328 9.71 -8.01 29.82
CA GLN A 328 8.30 -8.41 29.76
C GLN A 328 7.65 -8.08 28.41
N TYR A 329 8.05 -6.97 27.80
CA TYR A 329 7.56 -6.58 26.46
C TYR A 329 8.14 -7.47 25.37
N CYS A 330 9.44 -7.79 25.41
CA CYS A 330 10.02 -8.80 24.52
C CYS A 330 9.28 -10.15 24.64
N LYS A 331 8.95 -10.57 25.88
CA LYS A 331 8.18 -11.79 26.09
C LYS A 331 6.81 -11.74 25.44
N LYS A 332 6.09 -10.63 25.57
CA LYS A 332 4.78 -10.45 24.89
C LYS A 332 4.92 -10.58 23.36
N ALA A 333 5.99 -10.03 22.79
CA ALA A 333 6.25 -10.14 21.37
C ALA A 333 6.43 -11.60 20.93
N TYR A 334 7.22 -12.42 21.67
CA TYR A 334 7.38 -13.85 21.38
C TYR A 334 6.11 -14.68 21.55
N ASP A 335 5.26 -14.29 22.56
CA ASP A 335 4.01 -15.01 22.83
C ASP A 335 3.00 -14.77 21.68
N LEU A 336 3.13 -13.65 20.95
CA LEU A 336 2.27 -13.30 19.80
C LEU A 336 2.75 -13.95 18.49
N ALA A 337 4.04 -13.83 18.17
CA ALA A 337 4.63 -14.38 16.96
C ALA A 337 6.04 -14.90 17.23
N PRO A 338 6.18 -16.19 17.55
CA PRO A 338 7.47 -16.79 17.89
C PRO A 338 8.49 -16.81 16.73
N GLU A 339 8.02 -16.70 15.50
CA GLU A 339 8.85 -16.70 14.27
C GLU A 339 9.33 -15.31 13.84
N GLU A 340 8.77 -14.24 14.41
CA GLU A 340 9.22 -12.87 14.12
C GLU A 340 10.60 -12.59 14.68
N ILE A 341 11.49 -12.02 13.85
CA ILE A 341 12.92 -11.86 14.22
C ILE A 341 13.21 -10.61 15.04
N ASP A 342 12.50 -9.50 14.84
CA ASP A 342 12.72 -8.22 15.51
C ASP A 342 12.81 -8.34 17.05
N PRO A 343 11.88 -9.08 17.71
CA PRO A 343 11.97 -9.25 19.16
C PRO A 343 13.27 -9.91 19.62
N TYR A 344 13.81 -10.85 18.83
CA TYR A 344 15.08 -11.53 19.16
C TYR A 344 16.28 -10.60 18.93
N LEU A 345 16.27 -9.82 17.85
CA LEU A 345 17.31 -8.85 17.55
C LEU A 345 17.38 -7.78 18.64
N ILE A 346 16.25 -7.21 19.01
CA ILE A 346 16.14 -6.16 20.05
C ILE A 346 16.47 -6.72 21.44
N GLU A 347 15.96 -7.89 21.83
CA GLU A 347 16.30 -8.46 23.13
C GLU A 347 17.78 -8.89 23.20
N GLY A 348 18.34 -9.35 22.07
CA GLY A 348 19.77 -9.60 21.94
C GLY A 348 20.58 -8.35 22.24
N ARG A 349 20.22 -7.22 21.63
CA ARG A 349 20.80 -5.90 21.90
C ARG A 349 20.71 -5.50 23.37
N ILE A 350 19.51 -5.65 23.96
CA ILE A 350 19.28 -5.33 25.38
C ILE A 350 20.22 -6.14 26.28
N TYR A 351 20.35 -7.44 26.07
CA TYR A 351 21.27 -8.28 26.84
C TYR A 351 22.74 -7.92 26.64
N MET A 352 23.14 -7.57 25.41
CA MET A 352 24.50 -7.10 25.14
C MET A 352 24.82 -5.81 25.91
N GLU A 353 23.92 -4.84 25.91
CA GLU A 353 24.04 -3.59 26.67
C GLU A 353 24.02 -3.79 28.20
N GLU A 354 23.37 -4.85 28.68
CA GLU A 354 23.38 -5.25 30.08
C GLU A 354 24.65 -6.00 30.50
N GLY A 355 25.51 -6.36 29.54
CA GLY A 355 26.72 -7.19 29.76
C GLY A 355 26.44 -8.68 29.85
N GLU A 356 25.21 -9.12 29.55
CA GLU A 356 24.78 -10.52 29.53
C GLU A 356 25.05 -11.17 28.16
N TYR A 357 26.31 -11.15 27.70
CA TYR A 357 26.70 -11.49 26.34
C TYR A 357 26.23 -12.87 25.86
N GLU A 358 26.31 -13.91 26.71
CA GLU A 358 25.85 -15.24 26.35
C GLU A 358 24.35 -15.29 26.04
N LYS A 359 23.55 -14.48 26.73
CA LYS A 359 22.11 -14.41 26.48
C LYS A 359 21.83 -13.65 25.21
N GLY A 360 22.56 -12.54 24.97
CA GLY A 360 22.47 -11.75 23.75
C GLY A 360 22.75 -12.60 22.51
N VAL A 361 23.87 -13.33 22.49
CA VAL A 361 24.23 -14.23 21.39
C VAL A 361 23.16 -15.31 21.16
N LYS A 362 22.58 -15.87 22.24
CA LYS A 362 21.49 -16.86 22.10
C LYS A 362 20.23 -16.28 21.43
N ARG A 363 19.93 -15.00 21.71
CA ARG A 363 18.80 -14.33 21.05
C ARG A 363 19.07 -14.08 19.57
N TRP A 364 20.24 -13.56 19.22
CA TRP A 364 20.63 -13.36 17.83
C TRP A 364 20.72 -14.69 17.05
N ALA A 365 21.26 -15.75 17.68
CA ALA A 365 21.22 -17.08 17.07
C ALA A 365 19.80 -17.57 16.79
N LYS A 366 18.82 -17.21 17.66
CA LYS A 366 17.42 -17.55 17.44
C LYS A 366 16.81 -16.77 16.27
N ALA A 367 17.13 -15.49 16.09
CA ALA A 367 16.75 -14.73 14.91
C ALA A 367 17.29 -15.39 13.62
N LEU A 368 18.55 -15.81 13.63
CA LEU A 368 19.20 -16.49 12.51
C LEU A 368 18.66 -17.89 12.24
N GLU A 369 18.04 -18.57 13.21
CA GLU A 369 17.31 -19.82 12.95
C GLU A 369 16.07 -19.62 12.09
N TYR A 370 15.38 -18.48 12.24
CA TYR A 370 14.18 -18.13 11.48
C TYR A 370 14.51 -17.44 10.16
N ALA A 371 15.47 -16.55 10.17
CA ALA A 371 15.88 -15.75 9.01
C ALA A 371 17.40 -15.78 8.81
N PRO A 372 17.96 -16.84 8.22
CA PRO A 372 19.40 -16.99 7.99
C PRO A 372 19.85 -16.23 6.72
N TYR A 373 19.55 -14.94 6.64
CA TYR A 373 19.82 -14.08 5.47
C TYR A 373 20.90 -13.05 5.76
N ALA A 374 21.49 -12.49 4.71
CA ALA A 374 22.51 -11.43 4.80
C ALA A 374 21.98 -10.20 5.57
N ASP A 375 20.73 -9.80 5.34
CA ASP A 375 20.09 -8.70 6.06
C ASP A 375 20.09 -8.90 7.57
N THR A 376 19.74 -10.09 8.06
CA THR A 376 19.73 -10.38 9.51
C THR A 376 21.13 -10.29 10.11
N TRP A 377 22.16 -10.79 9.41
CA TRP A 377 23.54 -10.63 9.83
C TRP A 377 23.98 -9.17 9.80
N HIS A 378 23.56 -8.41 8.79
CA HIS A 378 23.84 -6.97 8.69
C HIS A 378 23.25 -6.21 9.88
N GLU A 379 22.00 -6.45 10.25
CA GLU A 379 21.37 -5.82 11.42
C GLU A 379 22.08 -6.17 12.73
N ILE A 380 22.51 -7.43 12.92
CA ILE A 380 23.32 -7.83 14.07
C ILE A 380 24.66 -7.07 14.07
N GLY A 381 25.28 -6.91 12.90
CA GLY A 381 26.52 -6.20 12.71
C GLY A 381 26.39 -4.72 13.08
N MET A 382 25.37 -4.04 12.54
CA MET A 382 25.06 -2.63 12.82
C MET A 382 24.76 -2.42 14.30
N CYS A 383 23.91 -3.25 14.89
CA CYS A 383 23.60 -3.21 16.30
C CYS A 383 24.87 -3.39 17.17
N SER A 384 25.76 -4.34 16.80
CA SER A 384 27.01 -4.58 17.51
C SER A 384 27.98 -3.39 17.43
N MET A 385 28.03 -2.68 16.29
CA MET A 385 28.79 -1.43 16.14
C MET A 385 28.27 -0.33 17.05
N GLU A 386 26.96 -0.09 17.04
CA GLU A 386 26.32 0.96 17.86
C GLU A 386 26.57 0.77 19.36
N ILE A 387 26.60 -0.48 19.84
CA ILE A 387 26.88 -0.77 21.26
C ILE A 387 28.37 -0.98 21.57
N GLY A 388 29.26 -0.76 20.58
CA GLY A 388 30.72 -0.86 20.75
C GLY A 388 31.28 -2.29 20.81
N GLN A 389 30.51 -3.29 20.40
CA GLN A 389 30.93 -4.71 20.39
C GLN A 389 31.63 -5.08 19.05
N LEU A 390 32.76 -4.44 18.76
CA LEU A 390 33.43 -4.52 17.45
C LEU A 390 33.80 -5.93 16.99
N SER A 391 34.06 -6.87 17.90
CA SER A 391 34.35 -8.26 17.53
C SER A 391 33.14 -9.00 16.97
N TYR A 392 31.95 -8.75 17.52
CA TYR A 392 30.71 -9.29 17.00
C TYR A 392 30.29 -8.59 15.69
N ALA A 393 30.46 -7.28 15.60
CA ALA A 393 30.23 -6.52 14.38
C ALA A 393 31.06 -7.07 13.22
N LYS A 394 32.36 -7.24 13.43
CA LYS A 394 33.28 -7.80 12.42
C LYS A 394 32.82 -9.18 11.95
N LEU A 395 32.51 -10.08 12.88
CA LEU A 395 32.04 -11.45 12.56
C LEU A 395 30.75 -11.40 11.72
N ALA A 396 29.80 -10.56 12.11
CA ALA A 396 28.53 -10.46 11.40
C ALA A 396 28.73 -9.94 9.97
N PHE A 397 29.53 -8.89 9.76
CA PHE A 397 29.82 -8.37 8.42
C PHE A 397 30.67 -9.33 7.56
N GLU A 398 31.51 -10.15 8.17
CA GLU A 398 32.21 -11.23 7.45
C GLU A 398 31.19 -12.23 6.89
N HIS A 399 30.17 -12.62 7.66
CA HIS A 399 29.10 -13.49 7.17
C HIS A 399 28.27 -12.84 6.07
N VAL A 400 27.90 -11.56 6.18
CA VAL A 400 27.20 -10.83 5.11
C VAL A 400 28.01 -10.91 3.82
N LYS A 401 29.31 -10.61 3.88
CA LYS A 401 30.20 -10.62 2.71
C LYS A 401 30.40 -12.02 2.11
N GLU A 402 30.37 -13.06 2.93
CA GLU A 402 30.42 -14.44 2.45
C GLU A 402 29.13 -14.88 1.74
N MET A 403 27.97 -14.40 2.21
CA MET A 403 26.66 -14.72 1.64
C MET A 403 26.35 -13.88 0.40
N GLU A 404 26.59 -12.58 0.48
CA GLU A 404 26.33 -11.60 -0.58
C GLU A 404 27.50 -10.64 -0.73
N PRO A 405 28.47 -10.93 -1.62
CA PRO A 405 29.68 -10.11 -1.81
C PRO A 405 29.39 -8.65 -2.25
N ASP A 406 28.26 -8.45 -2.94
CA ASP A 406 27.81 -7.15 -3.48
C ASP A 406 26.72 -6.49 -2.63
N PHE A 407 26.55 -6.88 -1.36
CA PHE A 407 25.57 -6.29 -0.45
C PHE A 407 25.80 -4.78 -0.27
N GLU A 408 24.78 -3.95 -0.58
CA GLU A 408 24.92 -2.48 -0.65
C GLU A 408 25.33 -1.82 0.68
N GLY A 409 25.06 -2.41 1.82
CA GLY A 409 25.35 -1.84 3.15
C GLY A 409 26.78 -2.04 3.68
N ILE A 410 27.69 -2.72 2.98
CA ILE A 410 29.04 -3.05 3.51
C ILE A 410 30.11 -2.05 3.07
N ASN A 411 29.87 -1.28 2.03
CA ASN A 411 30.89 -0.39 1.41
C ASN A 411 30.79 1.06 1.88
N GLU A 412 29.94 1.39 2.83
CA GLU A 412 29.85 2.69 3.51
C GLU A 412 30.41 2.59 4.95
#